data_69d52d50303ac45dc933d36cf5e786b7
#
_entry.id   69d52d50303ac45dc933d36cf5e786b7
#
_cell.length_a   1.000
_cell.length_b   1.000
_cell.length_c   1.000
_cell.angle_alpha   90.00
_cell.angle_beta   90.00
_cell.angle_gamma   90.00
#
_symmetry.space_group_name_H-M   'P 1'
#
loop_
_entity.id
_entity.type
_entity.pdbx_description
1 polymer ?
#
loop_
_entity_poly.entity_id
_entity_poly.type
_entity_poly.pdbx_seq_one_letter_code
_entity_poly.pdbx_strand_id
1 'polypeptide(L)'
;MAGVKTLFVGLDACDAELAQAFARDGDMPVLARLLQGAAVQPTEAPLGFLVGGNWPTITTGTTPSRHQFLCSGQVRGGTYEPRWIGPISDPPPVWQWVSRAGGRVAVLDAPHAAVAGDLNGVQLVEWGCHDRHAGTRSFPATFLDDVDRRYGPHLVGTRPTPFAHFAPCDYAHRAGEHRTAGENAALLHDLLEGHRRKARLTCDLLREHDWELVFTVFGESHCAGHQFWKLHDPSHPWHDPEQLRRLGEDPLRTVYRALDRSLGELVDAAGTGATVYVLLSHGMRAHYDGTCLLDPVLWKLDEYASGLERRGRFTHAVDVAAGALPSNARRRALTSLIGLRQRLRWTVGPIGTDGCEVAIPSWIG
;
A
#
# COMPACT_ATOMS: atom_id res chain seq x y z
N MET A 1 16.56 17.09 -26.97
CA MET A 1 15.65 16.04 -26.47
C MET A 1 15.52 16.28 -24.98
N ALA A 2 14.29 16.27 -24.45
CA ALA A 2 14.05 16.27 -23.02
C ALA A 2 14.77 15.08 -22.38
N GLY A 3 15.27 15.25 -21.16
CA GLY A 3 16.03 14.22 -20.47
C GLY A 3 15.84 14.27 -18.97
N VAL A 4 16.13 13.17 -18.30
CA VAL A 4 16.16 13.10 -16.83
C VAL A 4 17.56 12.71 -16.37
N LYS A 5 18.04 13.36 -15.28
CA LYS A 5 19.32 12.97 -14.70
C LYS A 5 19.18 11.77 -13.77
N THR A 6 18.11 11.73 -12.98
CA THR A 6 17.85 10.63 -12.05
C THR A 6 16.41 10.16 -12.17
N LEU A 7 16.24 8.88 -12.48
CA LEU A 7 14.96 8.19 -12.41
C LEU A 7 14.95 7.24 -11.23
N PHE A 8 14.03 7.46 -10.29
CA PHE A 8 13.79 6.55 -9.17
C PHE A 8 12.45 5.85 -9.36
N VAL A 9 12.47 4.53 -9.43
CA VAL A 9 11.29 3.68 -9.55
C VAL A 9 11.17 2.81 -8.30
N GLY A 10 10.15 3.06 -7.50
CA GLY A 10 9.80 2.21 -6.36
C GLY A 10 8.72 1.21 -6.74
N LEU A 11 8.92 -0.05 -6.40
CA LEU A 11 7.92 -1.11 -6.43
C LEU A 11 7.54 -1.42 -4.99
N ASP A 12 6.40 -0.91 -4.53
CA ASP A 12 6.02 -1.00 -3.13
C ASP A 12 5.72 -2.43 -2.70
N ALA A 13 6.31 -2.86 -1.58
CA ALA A 13 6.21 -4.22 -1.04
C ALA A 13 6.50 -5.34 -2.08
N CYS A 14 7.29 -5.04 -3.11
CA CYS A 14 7.70 -6.04 -4.08
C CYS A 14 8.70 -7.01 -3.43
N ASP A 15 8.34 -8.29 -3.34
CA ASP A 15 9.22 -9.28 -2.77
C ASP A 15 10.42 -9.54 -3.67
N ALA A 16 11.63 -9.28 -3.14
CA ALA A 16 12.85 -9.34 -3.92
C ALA A 16 13.23 -10.76 -4.34
N GLU A 17 12.97 -11.76 -3.49
CA GLU A 17 13.25 -13.17 -3.82
C GLU A 17 12.31 -13.66 -4.91
N LEU A 18 11.03 -13.32 -4.81
CA LEU A 18 10.02 -13.64 -5.81
C LEU A 18 10.31 -12.94 -7.15
N ALA A 19 10.62 -11.65 -7.13
CA ALA A 19 10.98 -10.89 -8.33
C ALA A 19 12.21 -11.48 -9.03
N GLN A 20 13.25 -11.85 -8.27
CA GLN A 20 14.42 -12.51 -8.82
C GLN A 20 14.10 -13.92 -9.36
N ALA A 21 13.20 -14.67 -8.71
CA ALA A 21 12.74 -15.95 -9.23
C ALA A 21 12.01 -15.75 -10.58
N PHE A 22 11.10 -14.81 -10.67
CA PHE A 22 10.41 -14.48 -11.91
C PHE A 22 11.36 -13.95 -13.00
N ALA A 23 12.42 -13.24 -12.62
CA ALA A 23 13.45 -12.83 -13.56
C ALA A 23 14.22 -14.03 -14.13
N ARG A 24 14.57 -15.01 -13.29
CA ARG A 24 15.21 -16.27 -13.74
C ARG A 24 14.31 -17.12 -14.62
N ASP A 25 13.01 -17.15 -14.31
CA ASP A 25 11.99 -17.88 -15.08
C ASP A 25 11.65 -17.23 -16.44
N GLY A 26 12.14 -16.01 -16.68
CA GLY A 26 11.88 -15.24 -17.92
C GLY A 26 10.60 -14.39 -17.88
N ASP A 27 9.94 -14.32 -16.74
CA ASP A 27 8.72 -13.51 -16.53
C ASP A 27 9.01 -12.02 -16.35
N MET A 28 10.22 -11.68 -15.86
CA MET A 28 10.70 -10.31 -15.65
C MET A 28 12.03 -10.08 -16.40
N PRO A 29 12.01 -10.06 -17.75
CA PRO A 29 13.23 -9.96 -18.54
C PRO A 29 13.92 -8.58 -18.42
N VAL A 30 13.20 -7.51 -18.11
CA VAL A 30 13.79 -6.19 -17.91
C VAL A 30 14.57 -6.19 -16.60
N LEU A 31 14.00 -6.70 -15.52
CA LEU A 31 14.71 -6.84 -14.24
C LEU A 31 15.92 -7.76 -14.39
N ALA A 32 15.78 -8.90 -15.09
CA ALA A 32 16.90 -9.81 -15.36
C ALA A 32 18.05 -9.09 -16.06
N ARG A 33 17.77 -8.27 -17.07
CA ARG A 33 18.77 -7.46 -17.79
C ARG A 33 19.41 -6.41 -16.88
N LEU A 34 18.62 -5.69 -16.08
CA LEU A 34 19.13 -4.69 -15.17
C LEU A 34 20.05 -5.28 -14.11
N LEU A 35 19.71 -6.43 -13.56
CA LEU A 35 20.51 -7.13 -12.55
C LEU A 35 21.91 -7.52 -13.06
N GLN A 36 22.09 -7.71 -14.38
CA GLN A 36 23.39 -8.03 -14.98
C GLN A 36 24.38 -6.87 -14.95
N GLY A 37 23.89 -5.62 -14.96
CA GLY A 37 24.73 -4.41 -15.05
C GLY A 37 24.61 -3.47 -13.86
N ALA A 38 23.71 -3.72 -12.93
CA ALA A 38 23.45 -2.84 -11.80
C ALA A 38 24.30 -3.19 -10.57
N ALA A 39 24.57 -2.17 -9.75
CA ALA A 39 24.99 -2.39 -8.37
C ALA A 39 23.75 -2.80 -7.54
N VAL A 40 23.72 -4.04 -7.09
CA VAL A 40 22.61 -4.58 -6.28
C VAL A 40 23.01 -4.51 -4.81
N GLN A 41 22.16 -3.88 -4.00
CA GLN A 41 22.36 -3.74 -2.56
C GLN A 41 21.10 -4.20 -1.82
N PRO A 42 21.23 -5.02 -0.76
CA PRO A 42 20.12 -5.31 0.11
C PRO A 42 19.70 -4.06 0.89
N THR A 43 18.42 -3.92 1.14
CA THR A 43 17.88 -2.93 2.07
C THR A 43 17.41 -3.62 3.35
N GLU A 44 17.62 -2.96 4.48
CA GLU A 44 17.17 -3.46 5.78
C GLU A 44 16.17 -2.47 6.37
N ALA A 45 15.04 -2.99 6.85
CA ALA A 45 14.11 -2.19 7.61
C ALA A 45 14.70 -1.84 8.98
N PRO A 46 14.45 -0.64 9.54
CA PRO A 46 14.88 -0.30 10.88
C PRO A 46 14.31 -1.30 11.90
N LEU A 47 15.20 -1.92 12.70
CA LEU A 47 14.81 -2.93 13.68
C LEU A 47 13.80 -2.39 14.69
N GLY A 48 12.76 -3.18 14.96
CA GLY A 48 11.73 -2.85 15.93
C GLY A 48 10.68 -1.83 15.47
N PHE A 49 10.72 -1.45 14.18
CA PHE A 49 9.74 -0.54 13.60
C PHE A 49 8.84 -1.25 12.58
N LEU A 50 7.62 -0.75 12.47
CA LEU A 50 6.64 -1.23 11.51
C LEU A 50 7.01 -0.79 10.08
N VAL A 51 6.56 -1.56 9.11
CA VAL A 51 6.82 -1.32 7.67
C VAL A 51 6.38 0.08 7.21
N GLY A 52 5.36 0.69 7.84
CA GLY A 52 4.92 2.05 7.53
C GLY A 52 6.02 3.11 7.64
N GLY A 53 7.03 2.90 8.49
CA GLY A 53 8.18 3.80 8.62
C GLY A 53 9.21 3.72 7.49
N ASN A 54 9.15 2.72 6.63
CA ASN A 54 10.16 2.48 5.59
C ASN A 54 10.19 3.60 4.54
N TRP A 55 9.05 3.93 3.94
CA TRP A 55 8.98 5.00 2.93
C TRP A 55 9.39 6.37 3.47
N PRO A 56 8.91 6.82 4.65
CA PRO A 56 9.45 8.00 5.29
C PRO A 56 10.97 7.98 5.49
N THR A 57 11.54 6.85 5.91
CA THR A 57 13.00 6.68 6.04
C THR A 57 13.70 6.82 4.69
N ILE A 58 13.19 6.18 3.64
CA ILE A 58 13.75 6.23 2.28
C ILE A 58 13.69 7.67 1.73
N THR A 59 12.52 8.30 1.82
CA THR A 59 12.30 9.60 1.18
C THR A 59 12.99 10.75 1.89
N THR A 60 13.14 10.66 3.22
CA THR A 60 13.78 11.73 4.01
C THR A 60 15.27 11.48 4.29
N GLY A 61 15.75 10.23 4.09
CA GLY A 61 17.12 9.84 4.47
C GLY A 61 17.37 9.88 5.97
N THR A 62 16.30 9.81 6.80
CA THR A 62 16.40 9.90 8.25
C THR A 62 15.75 8.71 8.94
N THR A 63 16.13 8.45 10.17
CA THR A 63 15.58 7.34 10.97
C THR A 63 14.19 7.66 11.52
N PRO A 64 13.40 6.65 11.91
CA PRO A 64 12.11 6.84 12.57
C PRO A 64 12.14 7.73 13.81
N SER A 65 13.27 7.76 14.54
CA SER A 65 13.43 8.66 15.68
C SER A 65 13.42 10.14 15.27
N ARG A 66 13.78 10.46 14.02
CA ARG A 66 13.80 11.84 13.51
C ARG A 66 12.50 12.19 12.81
N HIS A 67 12.00 11.37 11.89
CA HIS A 67 10.75 11.68 11.17
C HIS A 67 9.49 11.32 11.97
N GLN A 68 9.58 10.59 13.05
CA GLN A 68 8.48 10.28 13.99
C GLN A 68 7.28 9.54 13.37
N PHE A 69 7.44 9.01 12.17
CA PHE A 69 6.41 8.21 11.52
C PHE A 69 6.75 6.73 11.64
N LEU A 70 6.03 6.01 12.47
CA LEU A 70 6.17 4.56 12.64
C LEU A 70 5.09 3.84 11.83
N CYS A 71 3.89 4.36 11.90
CA CYS A 71 2.69 3.93 11.20
C CYS A 71 1.63 5.02 11.31
N SER A 72 0.57 4.92 10.51
CA SER A 72 -0.52 5.91 10.50
C SER A 72 -1.27 5.98 11.83
N GLY A 73 -1.49 4.85 12.50
CA GLY A 73 -2.08 4.80 13.84
C GLY A 73 -1.00 4.62 14.90
N GLN A 74 -0.72 5.65 15.68
CA GLN A 74 0.31 5.63 16.73
C GLN A 74 -0.30 5.95 18.10
N VAL A 75 0.34 5.46 19.15
CA VAL A 75 0.02 5.87 20.51
C VAL A 75 0.84 7.11 20.86
N ARG A 76 0.20 8.12 21.44
CA ARG A 76 0.88 9.32 21.94
C ARG A 76 1.86 8.94 23.05
N GLY A 77 3.12 9.35 22.91
CA GLY A 77 4.16 9.05 23.88
C GLY A 77 3.77 9.42 25.32
N GLY A 78 3.98 8.51 26.28
CA GLY A 78 3.62 8.69 27.68
C GLY A 78 2.13 8.53 28.01
N THR A 79 1.30 8.13 27.03
CA THR A 79 -0.14 7.89 27.21
C THR A 79 -0.56 6.60 26.50
N TYR A 80 -1.82 6.20 26.65
CA TYR A 80 -2.45 5.14 25.86
C TYR A 80 -3.41 5.71 24.79
N GLU A 81 -3.33 7.03 24.52
CA GLU A 81 -4.19 7.69 23.56
C GLU A 81 -3.74 7.39 22.13
N PRO A 82 -4.54 6.68 21.30
CA PRO A 82 -4.24 6.51 19.90
C PRO A 82 -4.40 7.85 19.18
N ARG A 83 -3.47 8.13 18.28
CA ARG A 83 -3.55 9.28 17.38
C ARG A 83 -3.30 8.85 15.94
N TRP A 84 -3.96 9.52 15.03
CA TRP A 84 -3.70 9.36 13.62
C TRP A 84 -2.59 10.32 13.18
N ILE A 85 -1.57 9.78 12.51
CA ILE A 85 -0.47 10.55 11.95
C ILE A 85 -0.70 10.65 10.45
N GLY A 86 -0.85 11.86 9.94
CA GLY A 86 -0.95 12.13 8.50
C GLY A 86 0.39 11.98 7.77
N PRO A 87 0.36 12.17 6.45
CA PRO A 87 1.57 12.20 5.64
C PRO A 87 2.59 13.22 6.16
N ILE A 88 3.88 12.88 6.03
CA ILE A 88 4.96 13.71 6.60
C ILE A 88 5.49 14.75 5.60
N SER A 89 5.86 15.92 6.13
CA SER A 89 6.54 16.99 5.41
C SER A 89 7.84 17.44 6.09
N ASP A 90 8.07 17.00 7.31
CA ASP A 90 9.28 17.30 8.09
C ASP A 90 9.80 16.01 8.75
N PRO A 91 11.06 15.66 8.53
CA PRO A 91 12.07 16.32 7.69
C PRO A 91 11.67 16.37 6.19
N PRO A 92 12.18 17.36 5.44
CA PRO A 92 11.88 17.47 4.02
C PRO A 92 12.36 16.23 3.24
N PRO A 93 11.54 15.66 2.35
CA PRO A 93 11.96 14.56 1.51
C PRO A 93 12.95 15.01 0.42
N VAL A 94 13.68 14.04 -0.17
CA VAL A 94 14.78 14.28 -1.12
C VAL A 94 14.41 15.21 -2.27
N TRP A 95 13.23 15.11 -2.82
CA TRP A 95 12.79 15.97 -3.93
C TRP A 95 12.64 17.44 -3.55
N GLN A 96 12.34 17.75 -2.27
CA GLN A 96 12.33 19.12 -1.82
C GLN A 96 13.74 19.72 -1.75
N TRP A 97 14.74 18.92 -1.38
CA TRP A 97 16.14 19.35 -1.41
C TRP A 97 16.62 19.61 -2.84
N VAL A 98 16.31 18.70 -3.78
CA VAL A 98 16.60 18.88 -5.21
C VAL A 98 15.91 20.13 -5.75
N SER A 99 14.64 20.33 -5.43
CA SER A 99 13.86 21.49 -5.85
C SER A 99 14.45 22.82 -5.31
N ARG A 100 14.80 22.86 -4.02
CA ARG A 100 15.43 24.04 -3.39
C ARG A 100 16.81 24.37 -3.98
N ALA A 101 17.52 23.37 -4.48
CA ALA A 101 18.77 23.55 -5.23
C ALA A 101 18.56 24.00 -6.69
N GLY A 102 17.31 24.28 -7.09
CA GLY A 102 16.94 24.72 -8.45
C GLY A 102 16.65 23.60 -9.43
N GLY A 103 16.80 22.33 -9.03
CA GLY A 103 16.48 21.16 -9.86
C GLY A 103 14.97 21.01 -10.08
N ARG A 104 14.56 20.63 -11.29
CA ARG A 104 13.17 20.35 -11.60
C ARG A 104 12.82 18.91 -11.23
N VAL A 105 11.69 18.70 -10.54
CA VAL A 105 11.30 17.41 -9.98
C VAL A 105 9.89 17.01 -10.39
N ALA A 106 9.71 15.71 -10.68
CA ALA A 106 8.39 15.08 -10.81
C ALA A 106 8.27 13.94 -9.79
N VAL A 107 7.26 13.99 -8.93
CA VAL A 107 7.07 13.03 -7.84
C VAL A 107 5.68 12.43 -7.92
N LEU A 108 5.60 11.12 -8.08
CA LEU A 108 4.35 10.38 -8.26
C LEU A 108 4.21 9.31 -7.18
N ASP A 109 3.19 9.45 -6.34
CA ASP A 109 2.74 8.45 -5.39
C ASP A 109 3.80 7.94 -4.39
N ALA A 110 4.71 8.79 -3.94
CA ALA A 110 5.58 8.44 -2.83
C ALA A 110 4.73 8.20 -1.56
N PRO A 111 4.75 6.97 -0.99
CA PRO A 111 3.88 6.65 0.14
C PRO A 111 4.18 7.51 1.37
N HIS A 112 3.14 7.87 2.11
CA HIS A 112 3.19 8.68 3.33
C HIS A 112 3.82 10.08 3.16
N ALA A 113 3.99 10.55 1.94
CA ALA A 113 4.48 11.90 1.68
C ALA A 113 3.35 12.92 1.68
N ALA A 114 3.54 14.04 2.36
CA ALA A 114 2.64 15.19 2.23
C ALA A 114 2.81 15.85 0.87
N VAL A 115 1.72 16.46 0.36
CA VAL A 115 1.86 17.34 -0.81
C VAL A 115 2.68 18.57 -0.42
N ALA A 116 3.67 18.88 -1.24
CA ALA A 116 4.52 20.06 -1.02
C ALA A 116 3.74 21.34 -1.31
N GLY A 117 4.04 22.39 -0.53
CA GLY A 117 3.51 23.75 -0.81
C GLY A 117 4.34 24.52 -1.84
N ASP A 118 5.56 24.03 -2.12
CA ASP A 118 6.54 24.71 -2.98
C ASP A 118 7.47 23.68 -3.62
N LEU A 119 7.41 23.55 -4.95
CA LEU A 119 8.30 22.69 -5.75
C LEU A 119 8.60 23.34 -7.10
N ASN A 120 9.83 23.24 -7.55
CA ASN A 120 10.17 23.45 -8.93
C ASN A 120 9.79 22.19 -9.74
N GLY A 121 8.51 22.02 -10.06
CA GLY A 121 8.03 20.84 -10.76
C GLY A 121 6.61 20.43 -10.41
N VAL A 122 6.37 19.11 -10.36
CA VAL A 122 5.05 18.55 -10.09
C VAL A 122 5.10 17.44 -9.04
N GLN A 123 4.02 17.32 -8.28
CA GLN A 123 3.83 16.20 -7.35
C GLN A 123 2.39 15.70 -7.42
N LEU A 124 2.22 14.37 -7.44
CA LEU A 124 0.95 13.68 -7.32
C LEU A 124 1.03 12.76 -6.10
N VAL A 125 0.04 12.85 -5.22
CA VAL A 125 0.02 12.14 -3.93
C VAL A 125 -1.27 11.35 -3.83
N GLU A 126 -1.15 10.09 -3.40
CA GLU A 126 -2.26 9.17 -3.16
C GLU A 126 -3.21 8.97 -4.35
N TRP A 127 -2.68 9.06 -5.58
CA TRP A 127 -3.46 8.77 -6.78
C TRP A 127 -3.57 7.26 -7.02
N GLY A 128 -2.46 6.53 -6.97
CA GLY A 128 -2.39 5.08 -7.12
C GLY A 128 -1.54 4.38 -6.06
N CYS A 129 -1.36 4.98 -4.89
CA CYS A 129 -0.73 4.35 -3.73
C CYS A 129 -1.59 3.23 -3.16
N HIS A 130 -0.95 2.27 -2.51
CA HIS A 130 -1.64 1.30 -1.66
C HIS A 130 -2.28 2.00 -0.46
N ASP A 131 -1.47 2.70 0.34
CA ASP A 131 -1.93 3.47 1.49
C ASP A 131 -2.45 4.85 1.09
N ARG A 132 -3.66 5.18 1.53
CA ARG A 132 -4.31 6.46 1.27
C ARG A 132 -4.94 7.00 2.54
N HIS A 133 -4.44 8.13 2.99
CA HIS A 133 -4.81 8.68 4.28
C HIS A 133 -5.44 10.06 4.19
N ALA A 134 -5.09 10.83 3.18
CA ALA A 134 -5.49 12.22 3.03
C ALA A 134 -6.27 12.52 1.74
N GLY A 135 -6.39 11.50 0.87
CA GLY A 135 -6.99 11.63 -0.45
C GLY A 135 -6.05 12.21 -1.50
N THR A 136 -6.39 11.98 -2.76
CA THR A 136 -5.56 12.39 -3.91
C THR A 136 -5.41 13.89 -3.96
N ARG A 137 -4.16 14.34 -4.07
CA ARG A 137 -3.77 15.76 -4.16
C ARG A 137 -2.58 15.92 -5.08
N SER A 138 -2.37 17.14 -5.56
CA SER A 138 -1.21 17.46 -6.38
C SER A 138 -0.61 18.83 -6.08
N PHE A 139 0.63 19.00 -6.52
CA PHE A 139 1.29 20.31 -6.67
C PHE A 139 1.79 20.44 -8.11
N PRO A 140 1.50 21.56 -8.81
CA PRO A 140 0.45 22.52 -8.44
C PRO A 140 -0.93 21.83 -8.37
N ALA A 141 -1.92 22.45 -7.75
CA ALA A 141 -3.26 21.85 -7.59
C ALA A 141 -3.92 21.46 -8.91
N THR A 142 -3.66 22.22 -9.97
CA THR A 142 -4.15 21.98 -11.33
C THR A 142 -3.55 20.74 -12.01
N PHE A 143 -2.45 20.21 -11.49
CA PHE A 143 -1.81 19.02 -12.07
C PHE A 143 -2.70 17.79 -11.99
N LEU A 144 -3.46 17.62 -10.89
CA LEU A 144 -4.42 16.53 -10.77
C LEU A 144 -5.52 16.60 -11.84
N ASP A 145 -6.03 17.79 -12.12
CA ASP A 145 -7.06 17.98 -13.17
C ASP A 145 -6.53 17.58 -14.54
N ASP A 146 -5.24 17.90 -14.83
CA ASP A 146 -4.58 17.50 -16.06
C ASP A 146 -4.37 15.99 -16.14
N VAL A 147 -3.98 15.35 -15.04
CA VAL A 147 -3.82 13.90 -14.93
C VAL A 147 -5.15 13.20 -15.16
N ASP A 148 -6.20 13.62 -14.47
CA ASP A 148 -7.53 12.99 -14.59
C ASP A 148 -8.12 13.18 -16.00
N ARG A 149 -7.86 14.30 -16.64
CA ARG A 149 -8.30 14.54 -18.02
C ARG A 149 -7.56 13.68 -19.03
N ARG A 150 -6.22 13.46 -18.88
CA ARG A 150 -5.39 12.73 -19.84
C ARG A 150 -5.42 11.22 -19.63
N TYR A 151 -5.47 10.76 -18.41
CA TYR A 151 -5.29 9.36 -18.03
C TYR A 151 -6.52 8.77 -17.33
N GLY A 152 -7.45 9.61 -16.89
CA GLY A 152 -8.54 9.23 -16.00
C GLY A 152 -8.07 9.00 -14.55
N PRO A 153 -9.01 8.83 -13.61
CA PRO A 153 -8.66 8.53 -12.23
C PRO A 153 -8.02 7.16 -12.10
N HIS A 154 -7.17 6.96 -11.10
CA HIS A 154 -6.59 5.64 -10.86
C HIS A 154 -7.67 4.68 -10.32
N LEU A 155 -7.84 3.51 -10.97
CA LEU A 155 -8.99 2.64 -10.74
C LEU A 155 -9.05 2.07 -9.32
N VAL A 156 -7.92 1.66 -8.78
CA VAL A 156 -7.84 1.12 -7.41
C VAL A 156 -8.19 2.19 -6.37
N GLY A 157 -8.01 3.48 -6.71
CA GLY A 157 -8.26 4.62 -5.84
C GLY A 157 -9.67 5.15 -5.79
N THR A 158 -10.47 4.87 -6.78
CA THR A 158 -11.76 5.52 -6.97
C THR A 158 -12.93 4.80 -6.32
N ARG A 159 -12.74 3.55 -5.90
CA ARG A 159 -13.82 2.81 -5.25
C ARG A 159 -14.07 3.35 -3.86
N PRO A 160 -15.31 3.83 -3.55
CA PRO A 160 -15.65 4.26 -2.21
C PRO A 160 -15.43 3.10 -1.25
N THR A 161 -14.58 3.31 -0.28
CA THR A 161 -14.41 2.36 0.81
C THR A 161 -15.12 2.91 2.04
N PRO A 162 -15.78 2.07 2.86
CA PRO A 162 -16.37 2.53 4.11
C PRO A 162 -15.32 3.04 5.10
N PHE A 163 -14.07 2.70 4.87
CA PHE A 163 -12.90 3.21 5.58
C PHE A 163 -12.10 4.04 4.58
N ALA A 164 -12.30 5.34 4.58
CA ALA A 164 -11.62 6.28 3.68
C ALA A 164 -10.08 6.25 3.79
N HIS A 165 -9.54 5.47 4.73
CA HIS A 165 -8.14 5.43 5.09
C HIS A 165 -7.39 4.19 4.59
N PHE A 166 -8.08 3.24 3.94
CA PHE A 166 -7.46 2.01 3.46
C PHE A 166 -7.66 1.85 1.97
N ALA A 167 -6.66 1.30 1.29
CA ALA A 167 -6.81 0.92 -0.09
C ALA A 167 -7.91 -0.13 -0.26
N PRO A 168 -8.64 -0.16 -1.38
CA PRO A 168 -9.70 -1.14 -1.60
C PRO A 168 -9.26 -2.60 -1.48
N CYS A 169 -7.97 -2.87 -1.66
CA CYS A 169 -7.37 -4.19 -1.47
C CYS A 169 -7.26 -4.61 0.00
N ASP A 170 -7.23 -3.68 0.97
CA ASP A 170 -7.05 -4.00 2.39
C ASP A 170 -8.25 -4.72 3.02
N TYR A 171 -9.41 -4.71 2.35
CA TYR A 171 -10.60 -5.37 2.88
C TYR A 171 -10.54 -6.89 2.91
N ALA A 172 -9.65 -7.50 2.15
CA ALA A 172 -9.51 -8.94 2.15
C ALA A 172 -8.62 -9.47 3.27
N HIS A 173 -8.06 -8.60 4.11
CA HIS A 173 -7.26 -8.98 5.27
C HIS A 173 -8.08 -9.52 6.44
N ARG A 174 -9.39 -9.47 6.38
CA ARG A 174 -10.20 -10.09 7.42
C ARG A 174 -10.16 -11.59 7.26
N ALA A 175 -9.71 -12.29 8.29
CA ALA A 175 -9.74 -13.73 8.37
C ALA A 175 -11.13 -14.24 7.93
N GLY A 176 -11.15 -15.10 6.91
CA GLY A 176 -12.38 -15.69 6.38
C GLY A 176 -13.08 -14.93 5.25
N GLU A 177 -12.62 -13.75 4.84
CA GLU A 177 -13.17 -13.12 3.63
C GLU A 177 -12.46 -13.67 2.38
N HIS A 178 -13.12 -14.59 1.71
CA HIS A 178 -12.68 -15.11 0.42
C HIS A 178 -13.34 -14.30 -0.70
N ARG A 179 -12.52 -13.70 -1.56
CA ARG A 179 -13.01 -13.15 -2.82
C ARG A 179 -13.38 -14.28 -3.76
N THR A 180 -14.43 -14.08 -4.54
CA THR A 180 -14.76 -14.97 -5.67
C THR A 180 -13.74 -14.78 -6.80
N ALA A 181 -13.67 -15.74 -7.71
CA ALA A 181 -12.83 -15.61 -8.90
C ALA A 181 -13.18 -14.35 -9.73
N GLY A 182 -14.47 -14.01 -9.83
CA GLY A 182 -14.91 -12.78 -10.51
C GLY A 182 -14.45 -11.50 -9.84
N GLU A 183 -14.47 -11.44 -8.50
CA GLU A 183 -13.95 -10.30 -7.74
C GLU A 183 -12.42 -10.18 -7.85
N ASN A 184 -11.71 -11.31 -7.87
CA ASN A 184 -10.27 -11.32 -8.09
C ASN A 184 -9.91 -10.92 -9.53
N ALA A 185 -10.67 -11.36 -10.53
CA ALA A 185 -10.49 -10.95 -11.92
C ALA A 185 -10.70 -9.43 -12.08
N ALA A 186 -11.73 -8.87 -11.43
CA ALA A 186 -11.99 -7.44 -11.45
C ALA A 186 -10.86 -6.65 -10.77
N LEU A 187 -10.35 -7.12 -9.63
CA LEU A 187 -9.22 -6.50 -8.95
C LEU A 187 -7.96 -6.56 -9.80
N LEU A 188 -7.66 -7.71 -10.39
CA LEU A 188 -6.52 -7.88 -11.30
C LEU A 188 -6.61 -6.89 -12.47
N HIS A 189 -7.78 -6.79 -13.10
CA HIS A 189 -8.02 -5.80 -14.16
C HIS A 189 -7.74 -4.37 -13.70
N ASP A 190 -8.26 -3.98 -12.53
CA ASP A 190 -8.09 -2.63 -11.99
C ASP A 190 -6.61 -2.34 -11.64
N LEU A 191 -5.87 -3.32 -11.12
CA LEU A 191 -4.43 -3.19 -10.87
C LEU A 191 -3.66 -3.02 -12.19
N LEU A 192 -3.92 -3.87 -13.19
CA LEU A 192 -3.25 -3.81 -14.48
C LEU A 192 -3.54 -2.51 -15.25
N GLU A 193 -4.76 -2.03 -15.21
CA GLU A 193 -5.12 -0.77 -15.86
C GLU A 193 -4.59 0.44 -15.09
N GLY A 194 -4.65 0.41 -13.75
CA GLY A 194 -4.14 1.49 -12.91
C GLY A 194 -2.64 1.70 -13.09
N HIS A 195 -1.84 0.62 -13.02
CA HIS A 195 -0.40 0.72 -13.22
C HIS A 195 -0.05 1.19 -14.64
N ARG A 196 -0.78 0.73 -15.67
CA ARG A 196 -0.58 1.16 -17.04
C ARG A 196 -0.79 2.67 -17.23
N ARG A 197 -1.81 3.23 -16.57
CA ARG A 197 -2.04 4.69 -16.55
C ARG A 197 -0.89 5.43 -15.90
N LYS A 198 -0.39 4.94 -14.78
CA LYS A 198 0.74 5.54 -14.07
C LYS A 198 2.03 5.46 -14.87
N ALA A 199 2.33 4.31 -15.48
CA ALA A 199 3.49 4.15 -16.36
C ALA A 199 3.43 5.12 -17.54
N ARG A 200 2.27 5.24 -18.20
CA ARG A 200 2.06 6.19 -19.30
C ARG A 200 2.26 7.64 -18.85
N LEU A 201 1.64 8.04 -17.72
CA LEU A 201 1.86 9.37 -17.15
C LEU A 201 3.35 9.64 -16.92
N THR A 202 4.06 8.69 -16.29
CA THR A 202 5.49 8.84 -16.00
C THR A 202 6.31 8.95 -17.29
N CYS A 203 6.05 8.11 -18.29
CA CYS A 203 6.72 8.16 -19.59
C CYS A 203 6.48 9.49 -20.32
N ASP A 204 5.26 10.01 -20.27
CA ASP A 204 4.93 11.29 -20.91
C ASP A 204 5.69 12.44 -20.20
N LEU A 205 5.74 12.45 -18.88
CA LEU A 205 6.55 13.45 -18.13
C LEU A 205 8.03 13.36 -18.50
N LEU A 206 8.60 12.15 -18.59
CA LEU A 206 9.99 11.95 -18.99
C LEU A 206 10.29 12.47 -20.40
N ARG A 207 9.33 12.41 -21.31
CA ARG A 207 9.49 12.87 -22.72
C ARG A 207 9.20 14.35 -22.91
N GLU A 208 8.27 14.89 -22.13
CA GLU A 208 7.78 16.27 -22.32
C GLU A 208 8.70 17.34 -21.70
N HIS A 209 9.53 16.96 -20.71
CA HIS A 209 10.31 17.92 -19.95
C HIS A 209 11.68 17.39 -19.52
N ASP A 210 12.59 18.32 -19.24
CA ASP A 210 13.87 18.04 -18.57
C ASP A 210 13.67 17.99 -17.06
N TRP A 211 14.17 16.92 -16.43
CA TRP A 211 14.06 16.70 -14.99
C TRP A 211 15.42 16.46 -14.35
N GLU A 212 15.63 17.03 -13.17
CA GLU A 212 16.74 16.63 -12.31
C GLU A 212 16.41 15.28 -11.64
N LEU A 213 15.17 15.12 -11.19
CA LEU A 213 14.68 13.90 -10.54
C LEU A 213 13.25 13.58 -10.97
N VAL A 214 13.02 12.37 -11.43
CA VAL A 214 11.70 11.75 -11.50
C VAL A 214 11.63 10.64 -10.46
N PHE A 215 10.71 10.76 -9.53
CA PHE A 215 10.48 9.79 -8.45
C PHE A 215 9.06 9.24 -8.57
N THR A 216 8.92 7.95 -8.89
CA THR A 216 7.62 7.31 -9.06
C THR A 216 7.53 6.01 -8.28
N VAL A 217 6.38 5.74 -7.65
CA VAL A 217 6.15 4.51 -6.90
C VAL A 217 4.91 3.81 -7.39
N PHE A 218 5.04 2.52 -7.65
CA PHE A 218 3.96 1.62 -8.03
C PHE A 218 3.51 0.83 -6.80
N GLY A 219 2.25 0.99 -6.38
CA GLY A 219 1.64 0.29 -5.24
C GLY A 219 0.99 -1.05 -5.61
N GLU A 220 1.03 -1.43 -6.89
CA GLU A 220 0.30 -2.59 -7.38
C GLU A 220 0.92 -3.91 -6.93
N SER A 221 2.24 -3.98 -6.74
CA SER A 221 2.92 -5.13 -6.12
C SER A 221 2.44 -5.38 -4.69
N HIS A 222 2.24 -4.31 -3.92
CA HIS A 222 1.71 -4.37 -2.56
C HIS A 222 0.28 -4.92 -2.55
N CYS A 223 -0.61 -4.31 -3.34
CA CYS A 223 -1.99 -4.77 -3.45
C CYS A 223 -2.08 -6.23 -3.95
N ALA A 224 -1.29 -6.60 -4.96
CA ALA A 224 -1.26 -7.95 -5.49
C ALA A 224 -0.74 -8.96 -4.46
N GLY A 225 0.30 -8.61 -3.72
CA GLY A 225 0.85 -9.44 -2.67
C GLY A 225 -0.18 -9.78 -1.61
N HIS A 226 -0.87 -8.77 -1.09
CA HIS A 226 -1.93 -8.99 -0.10
C HIS A 226 -3.08 -9.87 -0.60
N GLN A 227 -3.47 -9.72 -1.86
CA GLN A 227 -4.69 -10.35 -2.36
C GLN A 227 -4.44 -11.70 -3.04
N PHE A 228 -3.31 -11.87 -3.71
CA PHE A 228 -3.08 -12.97 -4.61
C PHE A 228 -2.00 -13.95 -4.15
N TRP A 229 -1.26 -13.66 -3.05
CA TRP A 229 -0.23 -14.57 -2.55
C TRP A 229 -0.77 -15.98 -2.32
N LYS A 230 -1.94 -16.11 -1.70
CA LYS A 230 -2.62 -17.39 -1.47
C LYS A 230 -3.00 -18.14 -2.75
N LEU A 231 -3.12 -17.48 -3.88
CA LEU A 231 -3.38 -18.10 -5.17
C LEU A 231 -2.08 -18.53 -5.85
N HIS A 232 -1.00 -17.78 -5.59
CA HIS A 232 0.33 -18.04 -6.15
C HIS A 232 1.06 -19.18 -5.45
N ASP A 233 1.04 -19.20 -4.12
CA ASP A 233 1.82 -20.13 -3.30
C ASP A 233 1.02 -21.39 -2.94
N PRO A 234 1.36 -22.56 -3.52
CA PRO A 234 0.67 -23.81 -3.22
C PRO A 234 0.80 -24.27 -1.76
N SER A 235 1.80 -23.76 -1.03
CA SER A 235 2.00 -24.09 0.39
C SER A 235 1.12 -23.23 1.33
N HIS A 236 0.47 -22.20 0.80
CA HIS A 236 -0.37 -21.33 1.60
C HIS A 236 -1.60 -22.09 2.12
N PRO A 237 -1.93 -22.01 3.45
CA PRO A 237 -3.06 -22.76 4.03
C PRO A 237 -4.41 -22.50 3.36
N TRP A 238 -4.57 -21.34 2.72
CA TRP A 238 -5.79 -20.95 1.99
C TRP A 238 -5.58 -20.97 0.48
N HIS A 239 -4.64 -21.80 0.00
CA HIS A 239 -4.44 -21.95 -1.45
C HIS A 239 -5.70 -22.52 -2.10
N ASP A 240 -6.15 -21.89 -3.18
CA ASP A 240 -7.37 -22.27 -3.90
C ASP A 240 -7.06 -22.52 -5.39
N PRO A 241 -6.68 -23.76 -5.74
CA PRO A 241 -6.37 -24.13 -7.12
C PRO A 241 -7.58 -24.08 -8.06
N GLU A 242 -8.80 -24.21 -7.53
CA GLU A 242 -10.01 -24.09 -8.33
C GLU A 242 -10.21 -22.63 -8.78
N GLN A 243 -10.01 -21.70 -7.86
CA GLN A 243 -10.09 -20.29 -8.17
C GLN A 243 -9.01 -19.88 -9.17
N LEU A 244 -7.78 -20.38 -9.01
CA LEU A 244 -6.69 -20.15 -9.94
C LEU A 244 -7.04 -20.68 -11.35
N ARG A 245 -7.62 -21.88 -11.46
CA ARG A 245 -8.10 -22.40 -12.77
C ARG A 245 -9.18 -21.54 -13.39
N ARG A 246 -10.10 -20.99 -12.59
CA ARG A 246 -11.16 -20.09 -13.09
C ARG A 246 -10.62 -18.74 -13.55
N LEU A 247 -9.55 -18.24 -12.94
CA LEU A 247 -8.87 -17.03 -13.38
C LEU A 247 -8.10 -17.26 -14.69
N GLY A 248 -7.67 -18.51 -14.93
CA GLY A 248 -6.92 -18.88 -16.13
C GLY A 248 -5.44 -18.47 -16.11
N GLU A 249 -5.02 -17.78 -15.07
CA GLU A 249 -3.65 -17.28 -14.88
C GLU A 249 -3.31 -17.09 -13.40
N ASP A 250 -2.01 -17.02 -13.08
CA ASP A 250 -1.51 -16.61 -11.78
C ASP A 250 -1.54 -15.07 -11.66
N PRO A 251 -2.46 -14.50 -10.87
CA PRO A 251 -2.66 -13.07 -10.85
C PRO A 251 -1.48 -12.30 -10.23
N LEU A 252 -0.75 -12.89 -9.27
CA LEU A 252 0.43 -12.26 -8.68
C LEU A 252 1.55 -12.17 -9.72
N ARG A 253 1.85 -13.26 -10.39
CA ARG A 253 2.84 -13.33 -11.48
C ARG A 253 2.48 -12.37 -12.62
N THR A 254 1.20 -12.26 -12.95
CA THR A 254 0.71 -11.35 -14.00
C THR A 254 0.97 -9.88 -13.67
N VAL A 255 0.76 -9.47 -12.40
CA VAL A 255 1.08 -8.10 -11.96
C VAL A 255 2.59 -7.84 -12.03
N TYR A 256 3.43 -8.77 -11.57
CA TYR A 256 4.89 -8.62 -11.63
C TYR A 256 5.40 -8.49 -13.07
N ARG A 257 4.87 -9.32 -14.00
CA ARG A 257 5.17 -9.19 -15.45
C ARG A 257 4.77 -7.82 -16.01
N ALA A 258 3.65 -7.29 -15.56
CA ALA A 258 3.16 -5.99 -16.01
C ALA A 258 4.04 -4.85 -15.49
N LEU A 259 4.45 -4.91 -14.24
CA LEU A 259 5.39 -3.96 -13.64
C LEU A 259 6.75 -4.00 -14.31
N ASP A 260 7.26 -5.18 -14.68
CA ASP A 260 8.52 -5.34 -15.39
C ASP A 260 8.48 -4.68 -16.77
N ARG A 261 7.37 -4.86 -17.53
CA ARG A 261 7.19 -4.16 -18.82
C ARG A 261 7.20 -2.65 -18.66
N SER A 262 6.46 -2.14 -17.67
CA SER A 262 6.44 -0.70 -17.38
C SER A 262 7.80 -0.18 -16.95
N LEU A 263 8.55 -0.94 -16.16
CA LEU A 263 9.93 -0.59 -15.80
C LEU A 263 10.80 -0.43 -17.06
N GLY A 264 10.66 -1.32 -18.05
CA GLY A 264 11.34 -1.20 -19.34
C GLY A 264 10.98 0.08 -20.08
N GLU A 265 9.68 0.38 -20.19
CA GLU A 265 9.18 1.60 -20.83
C GLU A 265 9.72 2.88 -20.17
N LEU A 266 9.80 2.89 -18.84
CA LEU A 266 10.34 4.03 -18.07
C LEU A 266 11.85 4.20 -18.30
N VAL A 267 12.61 3.10 -18.25
CA VAL A 267 14.06 3.10 -18.49
C VAL A 267 14.36 3.59 -19.92
N ASP A 268 13.62 3.12 -20.90
CA ASP A 268 13.77 3.55 -22.28
C ASP A 268 13.40 5.04 -22.47
N ALA A 269 12.34 5.50 -21.81
CA ALA A 269 11.94 6.91 -21.82
C ALA A 269 12.92 7.84 -21.11
N ALA A 270 13.59 7.36 -20.07
CA ALA A 270 14.63 8.09 -19.35
C ALA A 270 15.90 8.29 -20.19
N GLY A 271 16.19 7.35 -21.09
CA GLY A 271 17.36 7.40 -21.97
C GLY A 271 18.67 6.96 -21.31
N THR A 272 19.71 6.80 -22.12
CA THR A 272 21.00 6.24 -21.71
C THR A 272 21.85 7.13 -20.79
N GLY A 273 21.49 8.40 -20.67
CA GLY A 273 22.19 9.35 -19.80
C GLY A 273 21.67 9.41 -18.36
N ALA A 274 20.58 8.71 -18.08
CA ALA A 274 19.96 8.73 -16.76
C ALA A 274 20.60 7.74 -15.80
N THR A 275 20.75 8.14 -14.54
CA THR A 275 20.98 7.21 -13.44
C THR A 275 19.64 6.64 -13.00
N VAL A 276 19.48 5.33 -13.04
CA VAL A 276 18.23 4.65 -12.69
C VAL A 276 18.38 3.92 -11.38
N TYR A 277 17.51 4.22 -10.42
CA TYR A 277 17.35 3.47 -9.17
C TYR A 277 16.05 2.68 -9.23
N VAL A 278 16.12 1.38 -8.97
CA VAL A 278 14.95 0.52 -8.81
C VAL A 278 14.95 -0.02 -7.38
N LEU A 279 13.91 0.30 -6.62
CA LEU A 279 13.75 -0.14 -5.23
C LEU A 279 12.59 -1.14 -5.14
N LEU A 280 12.86 -2.35 -4.64
CA LEU A 280 11.83 -3.36 -4.38
C LEU A 280 11.18 -3.21 -2.98
N SER A 281 11.56 -2.15 -2.25
CA SER A 281 11.04 -1.80 -0.93
C SER A 281 11.27 -2.90 0.13
N HIS A 282 10.28 -3.18 0.97
CA HIS A 282 10.42 -4.08 2.12
C HIS A 282 10.00 -5.53 1.85
N GLY A 283 9.51 -5.82 0.64
CA GLY A 283 9.02 -7.16 0.29
C GLY A 283 7.69 -7.53 0.93
N MET A 284 7.26 -8.76 0.65
CA MET A 284 6.05 -9.35 1.22
C MET A 284 6.21 -10.86 1.34
N ARG A 285 5.48 -11.47 2.26
CA ARG A 285 5.42 -12.92 2.46
C ARG A 285 3.98 -13.39 2.51
N ALA A 286 3.81 -14.72 2.55
CA ALA A 286 2.52 -15.33 2.77
C ALA A 286 1.88 -14.80 4.05
N HIS A 287 0.63 -14.36 3.94
CA HIS A 287 -0.13 -13.78 5.03
C HIS A 287 -1.35 -14.63 5.33
N TYR A 288 -1.32 -15.39 6.42
CA TYR A 288 -2.43 -16.25 6.90
C TYR A 288 -2.65 -16.04 8.39
N ASP A 289 -2.80 -14.88 8.78
CA ASP A 289 -2.48 -14.20 10.00
C ASP A 289 -3.18 -14.65 11.29
N GLY A 290 -2.45 -14.43 12.37
CA GLY A 290 -3.01 -14.35 13.71
C GLY A 290 -3.51 -12.97 14.12
N THR A 291 -3.57 -11.99 13.21
CA THR A 291 -3.96 -10.61 13.53
C THR A 291 -5.34 -10.54 14.17
N CYS A 292 -6.28 -11.35 13.66
CA CYS A 292 -7.62 -11.44 14.22
C CYS A 292 -7.67 -12.26 15.53
N LEU A 293 -6.60 -12.92 15.91
CA LEU A 293 -6.56 -13.74 17.13
C LEU A 293 -6.12 -12.95 18.37
N LEU A 294 -5.42 -11.84 18.21
CA LEU A 294 -4.91 -11.08 19.36
C LEU A 294 -6.05 -10.56 20.23
N ASP A 295 -7.04 -9.90 19.63
CA ASP A 295 -8.22 -9.42 20.37
C ASP A 295 -8.97 -10.55 21.10
N PRO A 296 -9.35 -11.67 20.45
CA PRO A 296 -9.92 -12.81 21.13
C PRO A 296 -9.06 -13.38 22.25
N VAL A 297 -7.74 -13.45 22.08
CA VAL A 297 -6.81 -13.92 23.10
C VAL A 297 -6.79 -12.96 24.30
N LEU A 298 -6.68 -11.66 24.04
CA LEU A 298 -6.71 -10.63 25.10
C LEU A 298 -8.05 -10.64 25.85
N TRP A 299 -9.16 -10.79 25.14
CA TRP A 299 -10.48 -10.93 25.76
C TRP A 299 -10.59 -12.17 26.63
N LYS A 300 -10.05 -13.32 26.21
CA LYS A 300 -10.01 -14.54 27.00
C LYS A 300 -9.14 -14.40 28.25
N LEU A 301 -8.01 -13.74 28.14
CA LEU A 301 -7.15 -13.45 29.27
C LEU A 301 -7.86 -12.53 30.27
N ASP A 302 -8.60 -11.54 29.79
CA ASP A 302 -9.36 -10.61 30.60
C ASP A 302 -10.55 -11.29 31.31
N GLU A 303 -11.30 -12.15 30.62
CA GLU A 303 -12.32 -13.02 31.21
C GLU A 303 -11.74 -13.90 32.30
N TYR A 304 -10.59 -14.52 32.05
CA TYR A 304 -9.90 -15.36 33.04
C TYR A 304 -9.44 -14.55 34.27
N ALA A 305 -8.82 -13.39 34.03
CA ALA A 305 -8.31 -12.54 35.11
C ALA A 305 -9.41 -11.90 35.96
N SER A 306 -10.53 -11.51 35.35
CA SER A 306 -11.65 -10.85 36.03
C SER A 306 -12.66 -11.82 36.66
N GLY A 307 -12.64 -13.10 36.27
CA GLY A 307 -13.66 -14.09 36.62
C GLY A 307 -15.06 -13.78 36.04
N LEU A 308 -15.17 -12.82 35.16
CA LEU A 308 -16.41 -12.38 34.51
C LEU A 308 -16.46 -12.90 33.08
N GLU A 309 -17.41 -13.77 32.78
CA GLU A 309 -17.71 -14.10 31.37
C GLU A 309 -18.26 -12.84 30.66
N ARG A 310 -17.47 -12.27 29.75
CA ARG A 310 -18.00 -11.25 28.85
C ARG A 310 -19.13 -11.86 28.01
N ARG A 311 -20.28 -11.20 27.98
CA ARG A 311 -21.45 -11.62 27.21
C ARG A 311 -21.14 -11.63 25.69
N GLY A 312 -20.37 -12.62 25.22
CA GLY A 312 -20.06 -12.84 23.79
C GLY A 312 -21.26 -13.20 22.93
N ARG A 313 -22.45 -13.35 23.51
CA ARG A 313 -23.66 -13.74 22.78
C ARG A 313 -24.16 -12.69 21.77
N PHE A 314 -23.93 -11.40 22.03
CA PHE A 314 -24.45 -10.35 21.14
C PHE A 314 -23.55 -10.16 19.92
N THR A 315 -22.24 -10.19 20.09
CA THR A 315 -21.29 -10.11 18.97
C THR A 315 -21.35 -11.34 18.09
N HIS A 316 -21.43 -12.53 18.68
CA HIS A 316 -21.58 -13.78 17.92
C HIS A 316 -22.90 -13.83 17.13
N ALA A 317 -24.01 -13.38 17.71
CA ALA A 317 -25.28 -13.29 17.00
C ALA A 317 -25.25 -12.28 15.83
N VAL A 318 -24.54 -11.16 15.99
CA VAL A 318 -24.35 -10.17 14.93
C VAL A 318 -23.44 -10.74 13.82
N ASP A 319 -22.38 -11.45 14.16
CA ASP A 319 -21.47 -12.06 13.17
C ASP A 319 -22.15 -13.20 12.40
N VAL A 320 -22.94 -14.02 13.09
CA VAL A 320 -23.74 -15.09 12.46
C VAL A 320 -24.83 -14.49 11.55
N ALA A 321 -25.55 -13.46 12.00
CA ALA A 321 -26.55 -12.78 11.19
C ALA A 321 -25.94 -12.06 9.98
N ALA A 322 -24.77 -11.43 10.15
CA ALA A 322 -24.03 -10.84 9.07
C ALA A 322 -23.49 -11.89 8.09
N GLY A 323 -23.13 -13.09 8.57
CA GLY A 323 -22.69 -14.20 7.75
C GLY A 323 -23.75 -14.74 6.78
N ALA A 324 -25.02 -14.58 7.12
CA ALA A 324 -26.16 -15.01 6.31
C ALA A 324 -26.56 -14.02 5.20
N LEU A 325 -25.98 -12.82 5.16
CA LEU A 325 -26.31 -11.79 4.18
C LEU A 325 -25.45 -11.93 2.90
N PRO A 326 -25.99 -11.61 1.71
CA PRO A 326 -25.21 -11.48 0.49
C PRO A 326 -24.03 -10.51 0.66
N SER A 327 -22.90 -10.73 0.00
CA SER A 327 -21.63 -10.03 0.20
C SER A 327 -21.73 -8.49 0.19
N ASN A 328 -22.56 -7.92 -0.69
CA ASN A 328 -22.80 -6.48 -0.78
C ASN A 328 -23.68 -5.93 0.34
N ALA A 329 -24.72 -6.67 0.78
CA ALA A 329 -25.58 -6.32 1.91
C ALA A 329 -24.83 -6.51 3.25
N ARG A 330 -24.05 -7.59 3.36
CA ARG A 330 -23.15 -7.87 4.49
C ARG A 330 -22.16 -6.74 4.72
N ARG A 331 -21.52 -6.27 3.65
CA ARG A 331 -20.57 -5.14 3.70
C ARG A 331 -21.23 -3.87 4.24
N ARG A 332 -22.43 -3.51 3.75
CA ARG A 332 -23.17 -2.33 4.22
C ARG A 332 -23.61 -2.47 5.67
N ALA A 333 -24.12 -3.62 6.07
CA ALA A 333 -24.55 -3.89 7.45
C ALA A 333 -23.36 -3.85 8.43
N LEU A 334 -22.24 -4.48 8.07
CA LEU A 334 -21.01 -4.47 8.89
C LEU A 334 -20.44 -3.05 9.03
N THR A 335 -20.45 -2.25 7.96
CA THR A 335 -19.99 -0.86 8.03
C THR A 335 -20.83 -0.02 8.97
N SER A 336 -22.16 -0.15 8.90
CA SER A 336 -23.08 0.57 9.78
C SER A 336 -22.95 0.10 11.23
N LEU A 337 -22.77 -1.20 11.45
CA LEU A 337 -22.57 -1.80 12.78
C LEU A 337 -21.23 -1.44 13.41
N ILE A 338 -20.15 -1.38 12.62
CA ILE A 338 -18.83 -0.94 13.09
C ILE A 338 -18.88 0.53 13.50
N GLY A 339 -19.49 1.39 12.69
CA GLY A 339 -19.68 2.81 13.04
C GLY A 339 -20.51 3.00 14.31
N LEU A 340 -21.57 2.20 14.47
CA LEU A 340 -22.43 2.20 15.68
C LEU A 340 -21.64 1.63 16.88
N ARG A 341 -20.90 0.54 16.68
CA ARG A 341 -20.05 -0.09 17.71
C ARG A 341 -18.95 0.86 18.18
N GLN A 342 -18.30 1.58 17.27
CA GLN A 342 -17.33 2.61 17.63
C GLN A 342 -17.96 3.76 18.42
N ARG A 343 -19.11 4.28 17.97
CA ARG A 343 -19.83 5.33 18.71
C ARG A 343 -20.31 4.87 20.08
N LEU A 344 -20.82 3.65 20.21
CA LEU A 344 -21.25 3.09 21.49
C LEU A 344 -20.06 2.81 22.43
N ARG A 345 -18.89 2.41 21.92
CA ARG A 345 -17.66 2.28 22.71
C ARG A 345 -17.22 3.60 23.31
N TRP A 346 -17.29 4.69 22.55
CA TRP A 346 -16.94 6.03 23.06
C TRP A 346 -17.94 6.60 24.06
N THR A 347 -19.21 6.16 24.03
CA THR A 347 -20.26 6.69 24.92
C THR A 347 -20.53 5.83 26.15
N VAL A 348 -20.12 4.58 26.20
CA VAL A 348 -20.50 3.61 27.23
C VAL A 348 -19.31 2.82 27.77
N GLY A 349 -18.07 3.24 27.49
CA GLY A 349 -16.89 2.54 27.96
C GLY A 349 -16.75 2.64 29.48
N PRO A 350 -16.84 1.54 30.27
CA PRO A 350 -16.30 1.56 31.61
C PRO A 350 -14.79 1.72 31.51
N ILE A 351 -14.23 2.42 32.46
CA ILE A 351 -12.80 2.50 32.74
C ILE A 351 -12.35 1.08 33.13
N GLY A 352 -12.08 0.26 32.16
CA GLY A 352 -11.58 -1.09 32.28
C GLY A 352 -10.74 -1.34 31.07
N THR A 353 -9.98 -2.35 31.04
CA THR A 353 -9.09 -2.90 30.05
C THR A 353 -9.36 -2.60 28.54
N ASP A 354 -10.49 -2.01 28.23
CA ASP A 354 -10.86 -1.50 26.90
C ASP A 354 -9.89 -0.45 26.34
N GLY A 355 -9.04 0.14 27.18
CA GLY A 355 -7.94 1.00 26.74
C GLY A 355 -6.76 0.23 26.12
N CYS A 356 -6.72 -1.09 26.28
CA CYS A 356 -5.75 -1.95 25.62
C CYS A 356 -6.23 -2.48 24.26
N GLU A 357 -7.48 -2.24 23.90
CA GLU A 357 -7.94 -2.31 22.52
C GLU A 357 -7.37 -1.11 21.73
N VAL A 358 -6.10 -0.85 21.86
CA VAL A 358 -5.36 -0.24 20.78
C VAL A 358 -5.54 -1.26 19.66
N ALA A 359 -6.41 -0.95 18.72
CA ALA A 359 -6.43 -1.68 17.49
C ALA A 359 -4.99 -1.66 16.99
N ILE A 360 -4.25 -2.74 17.27
CA ILE A 360 -3.03 -3.00 16.55
C ILE A 360 -3.54 -3.09 15.13
N PRO A 361 -3.17 -2.14 14.27
CA PRO A 361 -3.72 -2.12 12.94
C PRO A 361 -3.52 -3.50 12.34
N SER A 362 -4.51 -4.01 11.62
CA SER A 362 -4.53 -5.34 11.01
C SER A 362 -3.43 -5.60 9.97
N TRP A 363 -2.44 -4.73 9.91
CA TRP A 363 -1.28 -4.76 9.00
C TRP A 363 0.07 -4.93 9.73
N ILE A 364 0.05 -5.34 11.00
CA ILE A 364 1.22 -5.94 11.63
C ILE A 364 1.25 -7.40 11.22
N GLY A 365 1.84 -7.67 10.10
CA GLY A 365 2.13 -8.98 9.59
C GLY A 365 3.50 -8.95 8.94
#